data_bdd70698c014769b224d5b518659752c
#
_entry.id   bdd70698c014769b224d5b518659752c
#
_cell.length_a   1.000
_cell.length_b   1.000
_cell.length_c   1.000
_cell.angle_alpha   90.00
_cell.angle_beta   90.00
_cell.angle_gamma   90.00
#
_symmetry.space_group_name_H-M   'P 1'
#
loop_
_entity.id
_entity.type
_entity.pdbx_description
1 polymer ?
#
loop_
_entity_poly.entity_id
_entity_poly.type
_entity_poly.pdbx_seq_one_letter_code
_entity_poly.pdbx_strand_id
1 'polypeptide(L)'
;EQGRFPLRDTMISPDVYPALGAHSPPVHSIEGLIGALARVLHIEAGTATYVLVPPLATALAVLVLTRIVTAARIPAGPVALLAALGFLWTTGGSGYSFGNFFAVRMWQGKSMLVSIVIPLVILFGVELIRRGSARAHLLFGASLIAAVGMSNTAVFLVPVLVGGLVLAALALREIRGAVRLSLGVVYPIIAGLATLVFATPSPTKAQLDVEGFVLAASRAGDPLMTVPGRHGIYVVSALALGLGILGLREVGLRTAAIGSLAAAGVMLLPPVRGILEGIGLTSVVWRMWWVVPIPLLVAGLVGAAALF
;
A
#
# COMPACT_ATOMS: atom_id res chain seq x y z
N GLU A 1 28.92 5.34 -9.12
CA GLU A 1 29.77 4.39 -9.80
C GLU A 1 31.02 3.98 -8.99
N GLN A 2 31.25 4.55 -7.81
CA GLN A 2 32.34 4.20 -6.91
C GLN A 2 32.01 3.01 -5.96
N GLY A 3 30.92 2.31 -6.16
CA GLY A 3 30.51 1.20 -5.29
C GLY A 3 30.19 1.60 -3.85
N ARG A 4 30.04 2.91 -3.57
CA ARG A 4 29.68 3.48 -2.26
C ARG A 4 28.34 4.18 -2.36
N PHE A 5 27.54 4.08 -1.32
CA PHE A 5 26.35 4.92 -1.22
C PHE A 5 26.75 6.39 -1.24
N PRO A 6 26.06 7.25 -2.00
CA PRO A 6 26.33 8.68 -1.97
C PRO A 6 26.10 9.20 -0.55
N LEU A 7 27.05 9.95 -0.04
CA LEU A 7 26.96 10.55 1.30
C LEU A 7 25.95 11.70 1.38
N ARG A 8 25.46 12.16 0.23
CA ARG A 8 24.48 13.25 0.12
C ARG A 8 23.38 12.84 -0.87
N ASP A 9 22.17 13.31 -0.63
CA ASP A 9 21.08 13.15 -1.58
C ASP A 9 21.35 14.01 -2.82
N THR A 10 21.63 13.35 -3.94
CA THR A 10 21.94 14.02 -5.21
C THR A 10 20.71 14.21 -6.11
N MET A 11 19.51 13.75 -5.67
CA MET A 11 18.32 13.80 -6.52
C MET A 11 17.72 15.21 -6.66
N ILE A 12 17.88 16.06 -5.64
CA ILE A 12 17.22 17.36 -5.66
C ILE A 12 18.23 18.52 -5.70
N SER A 13 19.19 18.54 -4.81
CA SER A 13 20.33 19.47 -4.86
C SER A 13 21.47 19.02 -3.95
N PRO A 14 22.71 18.90 -4.42
CA PRO A 14 23.84 18.48 -3.59
C PRO A 14 24.17 19.49 -2.48
N ASP A 15 23.72 20.74 -2.58
CA ASP A 15 24.06 21.82 -1.67
C ASP A 15 23.05 22.02 -0.54
N VAL A 16 21.84 21.44 -0.67
CA VAL A 16 20.70 21.67 0.24
C VAL A 16 20.50 20.52 1.22
N TYR A 17 21.00 19.32 0.93
CA TYR A 17 20.75 18.15 1.77
C TYR A 17 21.98 17.75 2.60
N PRO A 18 21.77 17.54 3.92
CA PRO A 18 22.84 17.06 4.78
C PRO A 18 23.26 15.64 4.38
N ALA A 19 24.47 15.26 4.83
CA ALA A 19 24.99 13.92 4.61
C ALA A 19 23.99 12.85 5.06
N LEU A 20 23.74 11.84 4.21
CA LEU A 20 22.80 10.73 4.50
C LEU A 20 23.10 10.00 5.81
N GLY A 21 24.34 10.05 6.32
CA GLY A 21 24.72 9.48 7.60
C GLY A 21 24.23 10.22 8.86
N ALA A 22 23.66 11.42 8.70
CA ALA A 22 23.11 12.20 9.81
C ALA A 22 21.62 11.90 10.09
N HIS A 23 21.00 11.03 9.28
CA HIS A 23 19.57 10.72 9.37
C HIS A 23 19.35 9.26 9.74
N SER A 24 18.17 8.98 10.31
CA SER A 24 17.73 7.63 10.63
C SER A 24 17.94 6.71 9.43
N PRO A 25 18.51 5.52 9.62
CA PRO A 25 18.60 4.56 8.54
C PRO A 25 17.19 4.32 8.00
N PRO A 26 17.00 4.32 6.67
CA PRO A 26 15.70 4.00 6.09
C PRO A 26 15.33 2.57 6.49
N VAL A 27 14.12 2.39 6.99
CA VAL A 27 13.60 1.03 7.29
C VAL A 27 13.31 0.27 6.00
N HIS A 28 12.95 1.01 4.94
CA HIS A 28 12.75 0.43 3.61
C HIS A 28 14.10 0.10 2.95
N SER A 29 14.12 -1.00 2.22
CA SER A 29 15.34 -1.58 1.64
C SER A 29 15.23 -1.84 0.14
N ILE A 30 14.16 -1.41 -0.51
CA ILE A 30 13.91 -1.67 -1.93
C ILE A 30 14.99 -1.09 -2.83
N GLU A 31 15.48 0.09 -2.54
CA GLU A 31 16.56 0.73 -3.30
C GLU A 31 17.87 -0.06 -3.18
N GLY A 32 18.16 -0.60 -1.99
CA GLY A 32 19.29 -1.50 -1.77
C GLY A 32 19.15 -2.81 -2.54
N LEU A 33 17.94 -3.38 -2.60
CA LEU A 33 17.63 -4.58 -3.38
C LEU A 33 17.82 -4.32 -4.88
N ILE A 34 17.32 -3.20 -5.40
CA ILE A 34 17.49 -2.82 -6.81
C ILE A 34 18.97 -2.60 -7.14
N GLY A 35 19.71 -1.93 -6.24
CA GLY A 35 21.16 -1.75 -6.38
C GLY A 35 21.94 -3.07 -6.39
N ALA A 36 21.56 -4.01 -5.51
CA ALA A 36 22.15 -5.36 -5.51
C ALA A 36 21.83 -6.12 -6.80
N LEU A 37 20.58 -6.05 -7.28
CA LEU A 37 20.15 -6.65 -8.55
C LEU A 37 20.94 -6.07 -9.74
N ALA A 38 21.07 -4.74 -9.80
CA ALA A 38 21.86 -4.06 -10.83
C ALA A 38 23.30 -4.55 -10.85
N ARG A 39 23.90 -4.73 -9.67
CA ARG A 39 25.26 -5.24 -9.53
C ARG A 39 25.40 -6.69 -10.02
N VAL A 40 24.45 -7.56 -9.66
CA VAL A 40 24.43 -8.96 -10.12
C VAL A 40 24.26 -9.05 -11.63
N LEU A 41 23.43 -8.20 -12.21
CA LEU A 41 23.18 -8.17 -13.65
C LEU A 41 24.22 -7.37 -14.45
N HIS A 42 25.20 -6.74 -13.78
CA HIS A 42 26.20 -5.87 -14.40
C HIS A 42 25.60 -4.73 -15.24
N ILE A 43 24.49 -4.15 -14.77
CA ILE A 43 23.82 -3.01 -15.42
C ILE A 43 23.87 -1.78 -14.49
N GLU A 44 23.62 -0.61 -15.05
CA GLU A 44 23.52 0.61 -14.25
C GLU A 44 22.28 0.59 -13.34
N ALA A 45 22.40 1.12 -12.12
CA ALA A 45 21.30 1.18 -11.17
C ALA A 45 20.09 1.96 -11.70
N GLY A 46 20.34 3.02 -12.50
CA GLY A 46 19.27 3.76 -13.20
C GLY A 46 18.51 2.88 -14.19
N THR A 47 19.21 2.09 -14.99
CA THR A 47 18.60 1.12 -15.90
C THR A 47 17.79 0.07 -15.17
N ALA A 48 18.33 -0.48 -14.06
CA ALA A 48 17.58 -1.42 -13.23
C ALA A 48 16.29 -0.78 -12.69
N THR A 49 16.37 0.45 -12.15
CA THR A 49 15.26 1.14 -11.51
C THR A 49 14.15 1.54 -12.48
N TYR A 50 14.51 2.12 -13.63
CA TYR A 50 13.53 2.77 -14.51
C TYR A 50 13.15 1.95 -15.74
N VAL A 51 13.95 0.94 -16.11
CA VAL A 51 13.71 0.12 -17.30
C VAL A 51 13.34 -1.32 -16.94
N LEU A 52 14.06 -1.94 -15.99
CA LEU A 52 13.82 -3.34 -15.65
C LEU A 52 12.72 -3.54 -14.61
N VAL A 53 12.78 -2.80 -13.51
CA VAL A 53 11.86 -2.97 -12.37
C VAL A 53 10.40 -2.65 -12.72
N PRO A 54 10.04 -1.56 -13.41
CA PRO A 54 8.64 -1.22 -13.66
C PRO A 54 7.86 -2.28 -14.41
N PRO A 55 8.31 -2.84 -15.55
CA PRO A 55 7.54 -3.86 -16.27
C PRO A 55 7.41 -5.15 -15.44
N LEU A 56 8.45 -5.57 -14.71
CA LEU A 56 8.39 -6.75 -13.85
C LEU A 56 7.41 -6.55 -12.70
N ALA A 57 7.47 -5.40 -12.03
CA ALA A 57 6.57 -5.06 -10.93
C ALA A 57 5.11 -4.92 -11.41
N THR A 58 4.88 -4.33 -12.59
CA THR A 58 3.54 -4.24 -13.19
C THR A 58 2.99 -5.62 -13.54
N ALA A 59 3.80 -6.48 -14.15
CA ALA A 59 3.40 -7.86 -14.43
C ALA A 59 3.03 -8.62 -13.14
N LEU A 60 3.84 -8.48 -12.10
CA LEU A 60 3.56 -9.08 -10.80
C LEU A 60 2.27 -8.51 -10.18
N ALA A 61 2.03 -7.20 -10.26
CA ALA A 61 0.80 -6.58 -9.77
C ALA A 61 -0.44 -7.10 -10.49
N VAL A 62 -0.37 -7.31 -11.82
CA VAL A 62 -1.46 -7.93 -12.59
C VAL A 62 -1.69 -9.37 -12.15
N LEU A 63 -0.64 -10.15 -11.94
CA LEU A 63 -0.74 -11.53 -11.43
C LEU A 63 -1.38 -11.58 -10.04
N VAL A 64 -0.98 -10.68 -9.13
CA VAL A 64 -1.56 -10.59 -7.78
C VAL A 64 -3.04 -10.18 -7.85
N LEU A 65 -3.39 -9.20 -8.69
CA LEU A 65 -4.77 -8.79 -8.88
C LEU A 65 -5.61 -9.95 -9.46
N THR A 66 -5.08 -10.66 -10.46
CA THR A 66 -5.73 -11.86 -11.02
C THR A 66 -5.95 -12.91 -9.93
N ARG A 67 -4.93 -13.15 -9.10
CA ARG A 67 -5.00 -14.14 -8.02
C ARG A 67 -6.06 -13.79 -6.99
N ILE A 68 -6.15 -12.52 -6.57
CA ILE A 68 -7.13 -12.11 -5.56
C ILE A 68 -8.56 -12.10 -6.12
N VAL A 69 -8.76 -11.67 -7.38
CA VAL A 69 -10.05 -11.74 -8.08
C VAL A 69 -10.55 -13.19 -8.19
N THR A 70 -9.65 -14.10 -8.58
CA THR A 70 -9.96 -15.54 -8.65
C THR A 70 -10.27 -16.12 -7.26
N ALA A 71 -9.46 -15.77 -6.24
CA ALA A 71 -9.67 -16.23 -4.88
C ALA A 71 -10.99 -15.71 -4.29
N ALA A 72 -11.42 -14.50 -4.65
CA ALA A 72 -12.69 -13.91 -4.25
C ALA A 72 -13.91 -14.54 -4.94
N ARG A 73 -13.69 -15.41 -5.92
CA ARG A 73 -14.74 -16.11 -6.70
C ARG A 73 -15.73 -15.14 -7.32
N ILE A 74 -15.23 -14.03 -7.86
CA ILE A 74 -16.07 -12.99 -8.46
C ILE A 74 -16.73 -13.55 -9.73
N PRO A 75 -18.07 -13.40 -9.89
CA PRO A 75 -18.77 -13.74 -11.12
C PRO A 75 -18.18 -12.98 -12.31
N ALA A 76 -18.20 -13.60 -13.50
CA ALA A 76 -17.58 -13.03 -14.70
C ALA A 76 -16.12 -12.56 -14.49
N GLY A 77 -15.32 -13.33 -13.74
CA GLY A 77 -13.98 -12.99 -13.26
C GLY A 77 -13.07 -12.30 -14.29
N PRO A 78 -12.94 -12.79 -15.55
CA PRO A 78 -12.14 -12.11 -16.57
C PRO A 78 -12.63 -10.68 -16.89
N VAL A 79 -13.94 -10.48 -17.00
CA VAL A 79 -14.53 -9.15 -17.25
C VAL A 79 -14.34 -8.24 -16.03
N ALA A 80 -14.52 -8.79 -14.83
CA ALA A 80 -14.28 -8.09 -13.57
C ALA A 80 -12.81 -7.66 -13.43
N LEU A 81 -11.87 -8.52 -13.82
CA LEU A 81 -10.44 -8.20 -13.87
C LEU A 81 -10.15 -7.08 -14.86
N LEU A 82 -10.69 -7.16 -16.07
CA LEU A 82 -10.53 -6.11 -17.09
C LEU A 82 -11.10 -4.77 -16.60
N ALA A 83 -12.24 -4.78 -15.91
CA ALA A 83 -12.82 -3.57 -15.34
C ALA A 83 -11.91 -2.96 -14.24
N ALA A 84 -11.34 -3.78 -13.36
CA ALA A 84 -10.39 -3.31 -12.36
C ALA A 84 -9.10 -2.74 -13.00
N LEU A 85 -8.58 -3.39 -14.04
CA LEU A 85 -7.43 -2.88 -14.80
C LEU A 85 -7.77 -1.57 -15.55
N GLY A 86 -8.95 -1.49 -16.15
CA GLY A 86 -9.46 -0.27 -16.78
C GLY A 86 -9.59 0.88 -15.79
N PHE A 87 -10.11 0.62 -14.59
CA PHE A 87 -10.16 1.58 -13.49
C PHE A 87 -8.76 2.07 -13.10
N LEU A 88 -7.81 1.16 -12.92
CA LEU A 88 -6.43 1.52 -12.58
C LEU A 88 -5.78 2.34 -13.70
N TRP A 89 -6.02 1.99 -14.95
CA TRP A 89 -5.50 2.73 -16.10
C TRP A 89 -6.08 4.15 -16.18
N THR A 90 -7.38 4.31 -16.05
CA THR A 90 -8.07 5.60 -16.14
C THR A 90 -7.75 6.54 -14.97
N THR A 91 -7.38 5.98 -13.81
CA THR A 91 -6.97 6.77 -12.65
C THR A 91 -5.49 7.17 -12.65
N GLY A 92 -4.69 6.68 -13.59
CA GLY A 92 -3.23 6.90 -13.64
C GLY A 92 -2.78 8.36 -13.67
N GLY A 93 -3.61 9.26 -14.21
CA GLY A 93 -3.30 10.69 -14.30
C GLY A 93 -3.32 11.47 -12.97
N SER A 94 -3.87 10.90 -11.90
CA SER A 94 -3.89 11.55 -10.58
C SER A 94 -2.75 11.05 -9.69
N GLY A 95 -1.90 11.93 -9.20
CA GLY A 95 -0.70 11.60 -8.43
C GLY A 95 -0.92 10.82 -7.13
N TYR A 96 -2.15 10.81 -6.60
CA TYR A 96 -2.52 10.12 -5.35
C TYR A 96 -3.36 8.86 -5.57
N SER A 97 -3.78 8.59 -6.80
CA SER A 97 -4.70 7.50 -7.13
C SER A 97 -4.03 6.14 -7.19
N PHE A 98 -4.83 5.08 -7.04
CA PHE A 98 -4.37 3.71 -7.19
C PHE A 98 -3.74 3.43 -8.56
N GLY A 99 -4.28 4.00 -9.63
CA GLY A 99 -3.75 3.81 -10.98
C GLY A 99 -2.39 4.44 -11.18
N ASN A 100 -2.11 5.58 -10.54
CA ASN A 100 -0.80 6.19 -10.58
C ASN A 100 0.27 5.29 -9.92
N PHE A 101 -0.08 4.64 -8.81
CA PHE A 101 0.78 3.67 -8.14
C PHE A 101 0.83 2.32 -8.87
N PHE A 102 -0.16 1.98 -9.68
CA PHE A 102 -0.19 0.73 -10.43
C PHE A 102 0.63 0.76 -11.73
N ALA A 103 0.61 1.87 -12.46
CA ALA A 103 1.20 1.94 -13.80
C ALA A 103 2.35 2.96 -13.89
N VAL A 104 2.16 4.17 -13.36
CA VAL A 104 3.07 5.30 -13.63
C VAL A 104 4.31 5.28 -12.75
N ARG A 105 4.19 4.84 -11.50
CA ARG A 105 5.24 4.92 -10.48
C ARG A 105 5.77 3.57 -10.02
N MET A 106 5.68 2.52 -10.83
CA MET A 106 6.09 1.16 -10.43
C MET A 106 7.59 1.00 -10.14
N TRP A 107 8.38 2.02 -10.39
CA TRP A 107 9.77 2.12 -9.94
C TRP A 107 9.90 2.49 -8.45
N GLN A 108 8.83 2.97 -7.79
CA GLN A 108 8.83 3.36 -6.38
C GLN A 108 8.36 2.20 -5.49
N GLY A 109 9.04 1.97 -4.35
CA GLY A 109 8.64 0.96 -3.38
C GLY A 109 7.20 1.13 -2.86
N LYS A 110 6.74 2.38 -2.64
CA LYS A 110 5.34 2.64 -2.25
C LYS A 110 4.31 2.19 -3.28
N SER A 111 4.64 2.19 -4.56
CA SER A 111 3.77 1.66 -5.63
C SER A 111 3.66 0.15 -5.55
N MET A 112 4.79 -0.53 -5.35
CA MET A 112 4.80 -1.98 -5.12
C MET A 112 4.08 -2.36 -3.82
N LEU A 113 4.23 -1.54 -2.77
CA LEU A 113 3.47 -1.72 -1.52
C LEU A 113 1.97 -1.73 -1.79
N VAL A 114 1.45 -0.72 -2.49
CA VAL A 114 0.00 -0.57 -2.74
C VAL A 114 -0.53 -1.61 -3.71
N SER A 115 0.19 -1.88 -4.80
CA SER A 115 -0.32 -2.68 -5.92
C SER A 115 -0.01 -4.17 -5.81
N ILE A 116 0.97 -4.54 -4.99
CA ILE A 116 1.42 -5.93 -4.85
C ILE A 116 1.27 -6.39 -3.40
N VAL A 117 1.93 -5.70 -2.47
CA VAL A 117 2.13 -6.25 -1.13
C VAL A 117 0.85 -6.15 -0.28
N ILE A 118 0.13 -5.03 -0.30
CA ILE A 118 -1.14 -4.90 0.43
C ILE A 118 -2.16 -5.97 -0.01
N PRO A 119 -2.42 -6.19 -1.32
CA PRO A 119 -3.25 -7.29 -1.76
C PRO A 119 -2.77 -8.68 -1.30
N LEU A 120 -1.45 -8.92 -1.25
CA LEU A 120 -0.88 -10.17 -0.74
C LEU A 120 -1.09 -10.32 0.77
N VAL A 121 -0.93 -9.24 1.56
CA VAL A 121 -1.23 -9.25 3.00
C VAL A 121 -2.69 -9.64 3.25
N ILE A 122 -3.63 -9.09 2.47
CA ILE A 122 -5.04 -9.45 2.56
C ILE A 122 -5.24 -10.93 2.21
N LEU A 123 -4.70 -11.39 1.08
CA LEU A 123 -4.86 -12.76 0.60
C LEU A 123 -4.29 -13.77 1.58
N PHE A 124 -3.05 -13.57 2.02
CA PHE A 124 -2.39 -14.49 2.95
C PHE A 124 -2.92 -14.37 4.38
N GLY A 125 -3.39 -13.19 4.78
CA GLY A 125 -4.10 -12.99 6.05
C GLY A 125 -5.39 -13.81 6.11
N VAL A 126 -6.20 -13.81 5.04
CA VAL A 126 -7.40 -14.65 4.93
C VAL A 126 -7.03 -16.13 4.89
N GLU A 127 -5.95 -16.51 4.20
CA GLU A 127 -5.48 -17.91 4.23
C GLU A 127 -5.01 -18.34 5.62
N LEU A 128 -4.35 -17.45 6.35
CA LEU A 128 -3.91 -17.68 7.74
C LEU A 128 -5.10 -17.85 8.69
N ILE A 129 -6.14 -17.02 8.57
CA ILE A 129 -7.39 -17.18 9.35
C ILE A 129 -7.95 -18.59 9.16
N ARG A 130 -8.09 -19.02 7.91
CA ARG A 130 -8.79 -20.26 7.55
C ARG A 130 -7.99 -21.53 7.82
N ARG A 131 -6.71 -21.54 7.48
CA ARG A 131 -5.89 -22.76 7.48
C ARG A 131 -4.94 -22.84 8.65
N GLY A 132 -4.36 -21.74 9.08
CA GLY A 132 -3.35 -21.69 10.14
C GLY A 132 -2.13 -22.59 9.91
N SER A 133 -1.84 -22.96 8.66
CA SER A 133 -0.72 -23.81 8.29
C SER A 133 0.62 -23.08 8.39
N ALA A 134 1.72 -23.81 8.54
CA ALA A 134 3.07 -23.23 8.53
C ALA A 134 3.32 -22.38 7.26
N ARG A 135 2.87 -22.87 6.11
CA ARG A 135 2.95 -22.12 4.85
C ARG A 135 2.20 -20.79 4.90
N ALA A 136 0.98 -20.77 5.47
CA ALA A 136 0.20 -19.54 5.61
C ALA A 136 0.91 -18.54 6.52
N HIS A 137 1.52 -18.99 7.63
CA HIS A 137 2.33 -18.13 8.50
C HIS A 137 3.55 -17.56 7.78
N LEU A 138 4.29 -18.40 7.05
CA LEU A 138 5.46 -17.95 6.29
C LEU A 138 5.09 -16.91 5.22
N LEU A 139 4.04 -17.16 4.43
CA LEU A 139 3.62 -16.24 3.37
C LEU A 139 3.09 -14.91 3.93
N PHE A 140 2.31 -14.97 5.01
CA PHE A 140 1.84 -13.79 5.69
C PHE A 140 3.00 -13.00 6.30
N GLY A 141 3.88 -13.65 7.06
CA GLY A 141 5.07 -13.01 7.63
C GLY A 141 5.99 -12.40 6.57
N ALA A 142 6.25 -13.13 5.48
CA ALA A 142 7.05 -12.62 4.36
C ALA A 142 6.40 -11.38 3.72
N SER A 143 5.05 -11.35 3.60
CA SER A 143 4.36 -10.17 3.06
C SER A 143 4.46 -8.96 3.99
N LEU A 144 4.47 -9.15 5.31
CA LEU A 144 4.68 -8.07 6.28
C LEU A 144 6.11 -7.52 6.23
N ILE A 145 7.11 -8.40 6.12
CA ILE A 145 8.52 -8.01 5.95
C ILE A 145 8.70 -7.24 4.64
N ALA A 146 8.14 -7.77 3.55
CA ALA A 146 8.16 -7.10 2.26
C ALA A 146 7.51 -5.72 2.32
N ALA A 147 6.39 -5.57 3.03
CA ALA A 147 5.70 -4.29 3.17
C ALA A 147 6.61 -3.21 3.77
N VAL A 148 7.27 -3.52 4.89
CA VAL A 148 8.22 -2.61 5.55
C VAL A 148 9.42 -2.33 4.65
N GLY A 149 9.93 -3.36 3.96
CA GLY A 149 11.03 -3.21 3.01
C GLY A 149 10.70 -2.34 1.80
N MET A 150 9.44 -2.26 1.40
CA MET A 150 9.00 -1.42 0.28
C MET A 150 8.82 0.06 0.65
N SER A 151 8.39 0.37 1.88
CA SER A 151 8.15 1.77 2.25
C SER A 151 8.01 1.94 3.76
N ASN A 152 8.60 3.00 4.30
CA ASN A 152 8.40 3.42 5.70
C ASN A 152 6.92 3.67 6.04
N THR A 153 6.09 3.99 5.05
CA THR A 153 4.64 4.13 5.24
C THR A 153 3.98 2.83 5.73
N ALA A 154 4.57 1.67 5.43
CA ALA A 154 4.05 0.38 5.84
C ALA A 154 4.02 0.21 7.36
N VAL A 155 4.90 0.87 8.12
CA VAL A 155 4.91 0.79 9.59
C VAL A 155 3.62 1.33 10.23
N PHE A 156 2.88 2.19 9.51
CA PHE A 156 1.57 2.70 9.93
C PHE A 156 0.42 1.97 9.25
N LEU A 157 0.54 1.72 7.94
CA LEU A 157 -0.55 1.11 7.16
C LEU A 157 -0.78 -0.35 7.50
N VAL A 158 0.29 -1.11 7.69
CA VAL A 158 0.18 -2.55 7.94
C VAL A 158 -0.53 -2.87 9.25
N PRO A 159 -0.24 -2.20 10.39
CA PRO A 159 -1.03 -2.38 11.61
C PRO A 159 -2.52 -2.08 11.42
N VAL A 160 -2.88 -1.03 10.68
CA VAL A 160 -4.28 -0.70 10.38
C VAL A 160 -4.93 -1.80 9.54
N LEU A 161 -4.25 -2.24 8.48
CA LEU A 161 -4.72 -3.32 7.61
C LEU A 161 -4.91 -4.62 8.40
N VAL A 162 -3.91 -5.02 9.20
CA VAL A 162 -4.00 -6.22 10.03
C VAL A 162 -5.08 -6.09 11.08
N GLY A 163 -5.28 -4.90 11.66
CA GLY A 163 -6.42 -4.60 12.53
C GLY A 163 -7.76 -4.89 11.84
N GLY A 164 -7.91 -4.48 10.58
CA GLY A 164 -9.07 -4.82 9.75
C GLY A 164 -9.23 -6.33 9.53
N LEU A 165 -8.14 -7.06 9.30
CA LEU A 165 -8.16 -8.53 9.18
C LEU A 165 -8.50 -9.21 10.52
N VAL A 166 -8.04 -8.67 11.65
CA VAL A 166 -8.40 -9.15 12.99
C VAL A 166 -9.90 -8.97 13.22
N LEU A 167 -10.46 -7.81 12.88
CA LEU A 167 -11.92 -7.59 12.95
C LEU A 167 -12.67 -8.59 12.06
N ALA A 168 -12.15 -8.88 10.87
CA ALA A 168 -12.71 -9.89 9.97
C ALA A 168 -12.67 -11.29 10.61
N ALA A 169 -11.56 -11.68 11.22
CA ALA A 169 -11.41 -12.95 11.91
C ALA A 169 -12.40 -13.08 13.09
N LEU A 170 -12.56 -12.02 13.88
CA LEU A 170 -13.52 -11.98 14.98
C LEU A 170 -14.97 -12.10 14.49
N ALA A 171 -15.32 -11.39 13.42
CA ALA A 171 -16.64 -11.47 12.78
C ALA A 171 -16.94 -12.90 12.26
N LEU A 172 -15.91 -13.63 11.81
CA LEU A 172 -16.00 -15.03 11.40
C LEU A 172 -15.94 -16.01 12.59
N ARG A 173 -15.82 -15.52 13.83
CA ARG A 173 -15.61 -16.30 15.06
C ARG A 173 -14.32 -17.15 15.07
N GLU A 174 -13.34 -16.72 14.27
CA GLU A 174 -12.03 -17.39 14.15
C GLU A 174 -11.01 -16.76 15.12
N ILE A 175 -11.22 -16.96 16.44
CA ILE A 175 -10.39 -16.36 17.50
C ILE A 175 -8.90 -16.73 17.32
N ARG A 176 -8.61 -18.01 17.00
CA ARG A 176 -7.22 -18.45 16.75
C ARG A 176 -6.60 -17.70 15.57
N GLY A 177 -7.39 -17.44 14.53
CA GLY A 177 -6.97 -16.63 13.38
C GLY A 177 -6.66 -15.20 13.78
N ALA A 178 -7.52 -14.58 14.60
CA ALA A 178 -7.29 -13.22 15.13
C ALA A 178 -5.98 -13.13 15.92
N VAL A 179 -5.72 -14.08 16.83
CA VAL A 179 -4.46 -14.13 17.60
C VAL A 179 -3.24 -14.25 16.69
N ARG A 180 -3.27 -15.16 15.69
CA ARG A 180 -2.17 -15.34 14.74
C ARG A 180 -1.87 -14.08 13.95
N LEU A 181 -2.90 -13.37 13.48
CA LEU A 181 -2.76 -12.10 12.78
C LEU A 181 -2.15 -11.04 13.70
N SER A 182 -2.62 -10.93 14.94
CA SER A 182 -2.11 -9.97 15.94
C SER A 182 -0.63 -10.20 16.25
N LEU A 183 -0.18 -11.44 16.31
CA LEU A 183 1.24 -11.76 16.47
C LEU A 183 2.07 -11.30 15.26
N GLY A 184 1.53 -11.40 14.05
CA GLY A 184 2.21 -10.93 12.84
C GLY A 184 2.48 -9.43 12.84
N VAL A 185 1.62 -8.63 13.46
CA VAL A 185 1.76 -7.16 13.48
C VAL A 185 2.89 -6.66 14.38
N VAL A 186 3.42 -7.51 15.23
CA VAL A 186 4.52 -7.14 16.15
C VAL A 186 5.74 -6.64 15.38
N TYR A 187 6.09 -7.29 14.26
CA TYR A 187 7.23 -6.88 13.45
C TYR A 187 7.10 -5.45 12.88
N PRO A 188 6.03 -5.06 12.17
CA PRO A 188 5.85 -3.69 11.71
C PRO A 188 5.83 -2.66 12.84
N ILE A 189 5.26 -3.00 14.01
CA ILE A 189 5.24 -2.11 15.18
C ILE A 189 6.66 -1.91 15.71
N ILE A 190 7.44 -2.98 15.90
CA ILE A 190 8.84 -2.88 16.36
C ILE A 190 9.67 -2.08 15.36
N ALA A 191 9.51 -2.33 14.05
CA ALA A 191 10.18 -1.56 13.00
C ALA A 191 9.82 -0.07 13.06
N GLY A 192 8.55 0.25 13.30
CA GLY A 192 8.08 1.63 13.47
C GLY A 192 8.65 2.29 14.72
N LEU A 193 8.63 1.61 15.87
CA LEU A 193 9.22 2.12 17.11
C LEU A 193 10.72 2.32 16.98
N ALA A 194 11.43 1.38 16.35
CA ALA A 194 12.85 1.54 16.06
C ALA A 194 13.11 2.79 15.21
N THR A 195 12.28 3.02 14.19
CA THR A 195 12.38 4.25 13.38
C THR A 195 12.22 5.51 14.24
N LEU A 196 11.27 5.53 15.17
CA LEU A 196 11.04 6.68 16.06
C LEU A 196 12.21 6.89 17.04
N VAL A 197 12.77 5.82 17.59
CA VAL A 197 13.89 5.90 18.56
C VAL A 197 15.18 6.35 17.88
N PHE A 198 15.44 5.87 16.67
CA PHE A 198 16.67 6.20 15.92
C PHE A 198 16.49 7.39 14.97
N ALA A 199 15.28 7.97 14.89
CA ALA A 199 15.04 9.17 14.12
C ALA A 199 15.70 10.37 14.79
N THR A 200 16.80 10.82 14.22
CA THR A 200 17.32 12.16 14.55
C THR A 200 16.44 13.21 13.87
N PRO A 201 15.99 14.24 14.58
CA PRO A 201 15.27 15.35 13.96
C PRO A 201 16.14 15.96 12.85
N SER A 202 15.66 15.90 11.61
CA SER A 202 16.34 16.57 10.52
C SER A 202 16.03 18.08 10.60
N PRO A 203 17.01 18.95 10.77
CA PRO A 203 16.78 20.40 10.71
C PRO A 203 16.22 20.85 9.36
N THR A 204 16.38 20.04 8.32
CA THR A 204 15.90 20.31 6.96
C THR A 204 14.40 20.10 6.78
N LYS A 205 13.74 19.30 7.63
CA LYS A 205 12.26 19.21 7.58
C LYS A 205 11.59 20.53 7.81
N ALA A 206 12.14 21.35 8.68
CA ALA A 206 11.60 22.69 8.96
C ALA A 206 11.79 23.67 7.80
N GLN A 207 12.82 23.50 6.97
CA GLN A 207 13.11 24.40 5.86
C GLN A 207 12.48 23.98 4.53
N LEU A 208 12.31 22.68 4.29
CA LEU A 208 11.59 22.14 3.11
C LEU A 208 10.08 22.25 3.24
N ASP A 209 9.66 22.59 4.45
CA ASP A 209 8.29 22.48 4.77
C ASP A 209 7.45 23.48 4.06
N VAL A 210 7.94 24.35 3.39
CA VAL A 210 6.85 25.14 3.57
C VAL A 210 6.21 25.79 2.39
N GLU A 211 6.81 26.50 1.59
CA GLU A 211 6.03 27.27 0.62
C GLU A 211 5.77 26.51 -0.69
N GLY A 212 6.74 25.76 -1.17
CA GLY A 212 6.60 25.05 -2.45
C GLY A 212 5.71 23.80 -2.39
N PHE A 213 5.79 23.02 -1.31
CA PHE A 213 5.02 21.78 -1.18
C PHE A 213 3.56 22.05 -0.79
N VAL A 214 3.33 23.03 0.07
CA VAL A 214 1.97 23.48 0.44
C VAL A 214 1.25 24.10 -0.76
N LEU A 215 1.94 24.89 -1.57
CA LEU A 215 1.36 25.46 -2.80
C LEU A 215 1.05 24.39 -3.85
N ALA A 216 1.94 23.40 -4.02
CA ALA A 216 1.69 22.28 -4.92
C ALA A 216 0.56 21.38 -4.42
N ALA A 217 0.48 21.13 -3.11
CA ALA A 217 -0.58 20.37 -2.50
C ALA A 217 -1.94 21.09 -2.58
N SER A 218 -1.98 22.39 -2.36
CA SER A 218 -3.21 23.18 -2.49
C SER A 218 -3.74 23.22 -3.94
N ARG A 219 -2.86 23.20 -4.93
CA ARG A 219 -3.23 23.07 -6.35
C ARG A 219 -3.67 21.68 -6.76
N ALA A 220 -3.19 20.64 -6.07
CA ALA A 220 -3.56 19.25 -6.35
C ALA A 220 -4.93 18.84 -5.78
N GLY A 221 -5.54 19.68 -4.94
CA GLY A 221 -6.75 19.36 -4.17
C GLY A 221 -6.46 18.47 -2.95
N ASP A 222 -7.48 18.26 -2.11
CA ASP A 222 -7.34 17.42 -0.92
C ASP A 222 -6.96 15.98 -1.32
N PRO A 223 -5.79 15.47 -0.90
CA PRO A 223 -5.37 14.10 -1.20
C PRO A 223 -6.39 13.05 -0.75
N LEU A 224 -7.10 13.28 0.36
CA LEU A 224 -8.14 12.37 0.85
C LEU A 224 -9.24 12.16 -0.18
N MET A 225 -9.61 13.21 -0.90
CA MET A 225 -10.69 13.17 -1.89
C MET A 225 -10.20 12.77 -3.29
N THR A 226 -8.89 12.74 -3.51
CA THR A 226 -8.32 12.41 -4.83
C THR A 226 -7.88 10.96 -4.97
N VAL A 227 -7.61 10.25 -3.84
CA VAL A 227 -7.23 8.83 -3.86
C VAL A 227 -8.30 7.94 -4.48
N PRO A 228 -9.60 8.06 -4.13
CA PRO A 228 -10.66 7.28 -4.76
C PRO A 228 -10.90 7.62 -6.24
N GLY A 229 -10.33 8.70 -6.74
CA GLY A 229 -10.50 9.16 -8.11
C GLY A 229 -11.06 10.58 -8.20
N ARG A 230 -11.07 11.14 -9.40
CA ARG A 230 -11.62 12.48 -9.68
C ARG A 230 -12.78 12.39 -10.66
N HIS A 231 -13.66 13.38 -10.65
CA HIS A 231 -14.79 13.48 -11.57
C HIS A 231 -15.67 12.22 -11.59
N GLY A 232 -16.03 11.70 -12.74
CA GLY A 232 -16.88 10.50 -12.88
C GLY A 232 -16.29 9.22 -12.26
N ILE A 233 -14.97 9.12 -12.14
CA ILE A 233 -14.30 7.97 -11.52
C ILE A 233 -14.60 7.90 -10.02
N TYR A 234 -14.78 9.04 -9.36
CA TYR A 234 -15.20 9.08 -7.95
C TYR A 234 -16.53 8.33 -7.75
N VAL A 235 -17.47 8.46 -8.68
CA VAL A 235 -18.75 7.74 -8.65
C VAL A 235 -18.52 6.23 -8.72
N VAL A 236 -17.63 5.78 -9.62
CA VAL A 236 -17.28 4.34 -9.72
C VAL A 236 -16.69 3.83 -8.41
N SER A 237 -15.80 4.59 -7.78
CA SER A 237 -15.21 4.23 -6.49
C SER A 237 -16.26 4.20 -5.37
N ALA A 238 -17.18 5.17 -5.33
CA ALA A 238 -18.26 5.20 -4.35
C ALA A 238 -19.22 4.01 -4.52
N LEU A 239 -19.59 3.68 -5.76
CA LEU A 239 -20.41 2.48 -6.05
C LEU A 239 -19.64 1.20 -5.69
N ALA A 240 -18.34 1.12 -5.98
CA ALA A 240 -17.52 -0.02 -5.62
C ALA A 240 -17.43 -0.21 -4.11
N LEU A 241 -17.26 0.87 -3.34
CA LEU A 241 -17.26 0.84 -1.87
C LEU A 241 -18.60 0.39 -1.30
N GLY A 242 -19.72 0.81 -1.89
CA GLY A 242 -21.06 0.45 -1.42
C GLY A 242 -21.54 -0.93 -1.88
N LEU A 243 -21.33 -1.26 -3.15
CA LEU A 243 -21.93 -2.44 -3.79
C LEU A 243 -20.93 -3.52 -4.18
N GLY A 244 -19.63 -3.16 -4.36
CA GLY A 244 -18.61 -4.11 -4.81
C GLY A 244 -18.42 -5.30 -3.89
N ILE A 245 -18.70 -5.13 -2.59
CA ILE A 245 -18.67 -6.20 -1.59
C ILE A 245 -19.64 -7.34 -1.92
N LEU A 246 -20.77 -7.04 -2.56
CA LEU A 246 -21.81 -8.02 -2.93
C LEU A 246 -21.30 -9.03 -3.98
N GLY A 247 -20.37 -8.61 -4.85
CA GLY A 247 -19.76 -9.48 -5.85
C GLY A 247 -18.66 -10.40 -5.32
N LEU A 248 -18.20 -10.20 -4.08
CA LEU A 248 -17.20 -11.07 -3.47
C LEU A 248 -17.89 -12.30 -2.87
N ARG A 249 -17.83 -13.44 -3.55
CA ARG A 249 -18.47 -14.69 -3.10
C ARG A 249 -17.69 -15.43 -2.02
N GLU A 250 -16.38 -15.25 -1.97
CA GLU A 250 -15.55 -15.85 -0.92
C GLU A 250 -15.71 -15.05 0.38
N VAL A 251 -16.26 -15.69 1.40
CA VAL A 251 -16.66 -15.05 2.66
C VAL A 251 -15.48 -14.41 3.39
N GLY A 252 -14.31 -15.06 3.43
CA GLY A 252 -13.12 -14.53 4.09
C GLY A 252 -12.62 -13.23 3.45
N LEU A 253 -12.52 -13.18 2.11
CA LEU A 253 -12.11 -11.96 1.39
C LEU A 253 -13.17 -10.85 1.48
N ARG A 254 -14.45 -11.22 1.44
CA ARG A 254 -15.54 -10.27 1.64
C ARG A 254 -15.45 -9.62 3.02
N THR A 255 -15.29 -10.44 4.07
CA THR A 255 -15.17 -9.94 5.44
C THR A 255 -13.88 -9.16 5.66
N ALA A 256 -12.77 -9.58 5.02
CA ALA A 256 -11.51 -8.84 5.05
C ALA A 256 -11.64 -7.45 4.37
N ALA A 257 -12.34 -7.36 3.25
CA ALA A 257 -12.61 -6.07 2.59
C ALA A 257 -13.45 -5.14 3.47
N ILE A 258 -14.49 -5.67 4.14
CA ILE A 258 -15.29 -4.91 5.11
C ILE A 258 -14.43 -4.46 6.30
N GLY A 259 -13.62 -5.36 6.85
CA GLY A 259 -12.73 -5.06 7.98
C GLY A 259 -11.69 -3.99 7.61
N SER A 260 -11.10 -4.06 6.42
CA SER A 260 -10.16 -3.06 5.91
C SER A 260 -10.84 -1.70 5.72
N LEU A 261 -12.05 -1.69 5.17
CA LEU A 261 -12.83 -0.47 5.00
C LEU A 261 -13.20 0.15 6.37
N ALA A 262 -13.64 -0.67 7.32
CA ALA A 262 -13.95 -0.22 8.67
C ALA A 262 -12.72 0.36 9.38
N ALA A 263 -11.57 -0.33 9.31
CA ALA A 263 -10.33 0.14 9.91
C ALA A 263 -9.85 1.46 9.30
N ALA A 264 -9.86 1.57 7.97
CA ALA A 264 -9.55 2.84 7.29
C ALA A 264 -10.55 3.94 7.66
N GLY A 265 -11.85 3.62 7.71
CA GLY A 265 -12.91 4.55 8.09
C GLY A 265 -12.71 5.11 9.50
N VAL A 266 -12.37 4.26 10.47
CA VAL A 266 -12.06 4.70 11.84
C VAL A 266 -10.88 5.68 11.87
N MET A 267 -9.80 5.39 11.11
CA MET A 267 -8.62 6.26 11.04
C MET A 267 -8.91 7.60 10.37
N LEU A 268 -9.93 7.66 9.51
CA LEU A 268 -10.32 8.88 8.81
C LEU A 268 -11.39 9.69 9.56
N LEU A 269 -11.95 9.18 10.67
CA LEU A 269 -12.89 9.93 11.50
C LEU A 269 -12.22 11.20 12.04
N PRO A 270 -12.91 12.37 12.06
CA PRO A 270 -12.31 13.63 12.45
C PRO A 270 -11.55 13.60 13.79
N PRO A 271 -12.06 13.00 14.89
CA PRO A 271 -11.33 12.97 16.16
C PRO A 271 -10.05 12.11 16.09
N VAL A 272 -10.08 10.96 15.40
CA VAL A 272 -8.90 10.09 15.23
C VAL A 272 -7.89 10.74 14.31
N ARG A 273 -8.37 11.31 13.22
CA ARG A 273 -7.55 12.08 12.28
C ARG A 273 -6.85 13.24 12.99
N GLY A 274 -7.54 14.00 13.84
CA GLY A 274 -6.96 15.09 14.62
C GLY A 274 -5.84 14.63 15.54
N ILE A 275 -5.97 13.45 16.18
CA ILE A 275 -4.90 12.85 16.99
C ILE A 275 -3.69 12.49 16.11
N LEU A 276 -3.91 11.83 14.95
CA LEU A 276 -2.85 11.45 14.04
C LEU A 276 -2.10 12.68 13.49
N GLU A 277 -2.82 13.73 13.16
CA GLU A 277 -2.25 15.01 12.72
C GLU A 277 -1.45 15.68 13.85
N GLY A 278 -1.93 15.63 15.08
CA GLY A 278 -1.26 16.17 16.27
C GLY A 278 0.07 15.48 16.60
N ILE A 279 0.23 14.20 16.26
CA ILE A 279 1.51 13.48 16.40
C ILE A 279 2.38 13.53 15.14
N GLY A 280 2.08 14.42 14.18
CA GLY A 280 2.90 14.68 13.01
C GLY A 280 2.64 13.76 11.80
N LEU A 281 1.53 13.01 11.79
CA LEU A 281 1.18 12.11 10.69
C LEU A 281 0.30 12.75 9.61
N THR A 282 0.12 14.06 9.61
CA THR A 282 -0.71 14.81 8.64
C THR A 282 -0.44 14.42 7.18
N SER A 283 0.83 14.33 6.81
CA SER A 283 1.24 14.01 5.44
C SER A 283 0.95 12.57 5.00
N VAL A 284 0.54 11.69 5.93
CA VAL A 284 0.33 10.26 5.66
C VAL A 284 -1.11 9.79 5.89
N VAL A 285 -1.96 10.59 6.54
CA VAL A 285 -3.35 10.21 6.88
C VAL A 285 -4.14 9.81 5.63
N TRP A 286 -3.99 10.52 4.51
CA TRP A 286 -4.67 10.18 3.26
C TRP A 286 -4.28 8.80 2.71
N ARG A 287 -3.13 8.26 3.11
CA ARG A 287 -2.67 6.93 2.69
C ARG A 287 -3.46 5.81 3.35
N MET A 288 -4.30 6.11 4.36
CA MET A 288 -5.21 5.13 4.95
C MET A 288 -6.18 4.54 3.92
N TRP A 289 -6.46 5.25 2.82
CA TRP A 289 -7.17 4.69 1.67
C TRP A 289 -6.47 3.49 1.03
N TRP A 290 -5.16 3.37 1.14
CA TRP A 290 -4.42 2.27 0.52
C TRP A 290 -4.72 0.90 1.15
N VAL A 291 -5.19 0.85 2.40
CA VAL A 291 -5.61 -0.42 3.02
C VAL A 291 -6.95 -0.91 2.49
N VAL A 292 -7.74 -0.03 1.86
CA VAL A 292 -9.01 -0.39 1.24
C VAL A 292 -8.75 -0.98 -0.14
N PRO A 293 -9.18 -2.21 -0.44
CA PRO A 293 -8.89 -2.86 -1.72
C PRO A 293 -9.81 -2.35 -2.84
N ILE A 294 -9.79 -1.04 -3.14
CA ILE A 294 -10.70 -0.43 -4.13
C ILE A 294 -10.68 -1.15 -5.50
N PRO A 295 -9.52 -1.54 -6.08
CA PRO A 295 -9.52 -2.27 -7.35
C PRO A 295 -10.26 -3.61 -7.26
N LEU A 296 -10.15 -4.33 -6.14
CA LEU A 296 -10.91 -5.57 -5.91
C LEU A 296 -12.40 -5.29 -5.79
N LEU A 297 -12.79 -4.20 -5.14
CA LEU A 297 -14.19 -3.79 -5.00
C LEU A 297 -14.79 -3.34 -6.34
N VAL A 298 -14.00 -2.72 -7.22
CA VAL A 298 -14.41 -2.42 -8.61
C VAL A 298 -14.67 -3.71 -9.38
N ALA A 299 -13.78 -4.69 -9.27
CA ALA A 299 -14.04 -6.03 -9.82
C ALA A 299 -15.31 -6.66 -9.24
N GLY A 300 -15.50 -6.53 -7.93
CA GLY A 300 -16.70 -7.00 -7.24
C GLY A 300 -17.98 -6.31 -7.70
N LEU A 301 -17.93 -5.02 -8.01
CA LEU A 301 -19.08 -4.28 -8.57
C LEU A 301 -19.56 -4.89 -9.88
N VAL A 302 -18.63 -5.22 -10.80
CA VAL A 302 -18.95 -5.91 -12.05
C VAL A 302 -19.49 -7.31 -11.79
N GLY A 303 -18.90 -8.04 -10.84
CA GLY A 303 -19.39 -9.34 -10.42
C GLY A 303 -20.78 -9.29 -9.81
N ALA A 304 -21.12 -8.24 -9.04
CA ALA A 304 -22.46 -8.03 -8.53
C ALA A 304 -23.46 -7.78 -9.66
N ALA A 305 -23.12 -6.92 -10.63
CA ALA A 305 -23.97 -6.67 -11.80
C ALA A 305 -24.23 -7.92 -12.66
N ALA A 306 -23.30 -8.86 -12.69
CA ALA A 306 -23.48 -10.13 -13.41
C ALA A 306 -24.39 -11.14 -12.68
N LEU A 307 -24.93 -10.81 -11.51
CA LEU A 307 -25.86 -11.64 -10.74
C LEU A 307 -27.31 -11.29 -11.04
N PHE A 308 -27.55 -10.15 -11.65
CA PHE A 308 -28.86 -9.63 -12.07
C PHE A 308 -29.01 -9.66 -13.57
#